data_e357f2da41b9c1d9696fdc1e15ea1908
#
_entry.id   e357f2da41b9c1d9696fdc1e15ea1908
#
_cell.length_a   1.000
_cell.length_b   1.000
_cell.length_c   1.000
_cell.angle_alpha   90.00
_cell.angle_beta   90.00
_cell.angle_gamma   90.00
#
_symmetry.space_group_name_H-M   'P 1'
#
loop_
_entity.id
_entity.type
_entity.pdbx_description
1 polymer ?
#
loop_
_entity_poly.entity_id
_entity_poly.type
_entity_poly.pdbx_seq_one_letter_code
_entity_poly.pdbx_strand_id
1 'polypeptide(L)'
;MMEKQQDTGVPELARAEYIKVESNVRLHITDAGDGRPVVLIHGWPLSDEMFEYQYNALIEKGFRVIGITLRGFGKSDKPYGEYNYDIHALDIRRILSKLEITDAVLAGFSMGGAIAIRFASLDSGSHVSKLALVGAAAPSWTQRKGFPYNLPKSAVDDLIKLNYTDRPKLLSNFAKIFSATETSLNDGISSWLNGICLSASSYATAQCLIALRDTDLRSDLAKIQIPTVIMHGNKDKICSFDLAEQMKAGISNSYIVPFENSGHSLFLEETQKFNAELIKFAGK
;
A
#
# COMPACT_ATOMS: atom_id res chain seq x y z
N MET A 1 -16.84 46.16 -19.71
CA MET A 1 -16.04 45.75 -18.52
C MET A 1 -16.28 44.26 -18.33
N MET A 2 -15.32 43.43 -18.65
CA MET A 2 -15.41 41.99 -18.40
C MET A 2 -14.97 41.75 -16.93
N GLU A 3 -15.91 41.26 -16.13
CA GLU A 3 -15.58 40.80 -14.77
C GLU A 3 -14.62 39.65 -14.84
N LYS A 4 -13.45 39.84 -14.23
CA LYS A 4 -12.52 38.74 -13.97
C LYS A 4 -13.19 37.81 -12.97
N GLN A 5 -13.62 36.61 -13.39
CA GLN A 5 -13.92 35.52 -12.48
C GLN A 5 -12.68 35.31 -11.58
N GLN A 6 -12.85 35.53 -10.29
CA GLN A 6 -11.87 35.15 -9.29
C GLN A 6 -11.83 33.61 -9.28
N ASP A 7 -10.65 33.08 -9.61
CA ASP A 7 -10.30 31.69 -9.40
C ASP A 7 -10.45 31.39 -7.90
N THR A 8 -11.45 30.61 -7.53
CA THR A 8 -11.82 30.36 -6.13
C THR A 8 -10.87 29.42 -5.40
N GLY A 9 -9.76 29.02 -6.02
CA GLY A 9 -8.70 28.24 -5.35
C GLY A 9 -9.15 26.88 -4.79
N VAL A 10 -10.29 26.35 -5.24
CA VAL A 10 -10.69 24.98 -4.90
C VAL A 10 -9.79 24.04 -5.70
N PRO A 11 -9.01 23.14 -5.04
CA PRO A 11 -8.19 22.17 -5.73
C PRO A 11 -9.02 21.41 -6.77
N GLU A 12 -8.50 21.25 -7.97
CA GLU A 12 -9.17 20.47 -9.00
C GLU A 12 -9.41 19.06 -8.44
N LEU A 13 -10.66 18.63 -8.41
CA LEU A 13 -11.06 17.31 -7.90
C LEU A 13 -10.25 16.23 -8.60
N ALA A 14 -9.91 15.19 -7.85
CA ALA A 14 -9.14 14.04 -8.34
C ALA A 14 -9.67 13.56 -9.70
N ARG A 15 -8.80 13.43 -10.68
CA ARG A 15 -9.09 12.80 -11.96
C ARG A 15 -8.72 11.34 -11.88
N ALA A 16 -9.70 10.46 -12.07
CA ALA A 16 -9.43 9.03 -12.24
C ALA A 16 -8.87 8.80 -13.65
N GLU A 17 -7.67 8.28 -13.74
CA GLU A 17 -7.01 7.98 -15.01
C GLU A 17 -6.70 6.49 -15.14
N TYR A 18 -6.60 6.03 -16.38
CA TYR A 18 -6.13 4.70 -16.71
C TYR A 18 -4.80 4.79 -17.45
N ILE A 19 -3.77 4.21 -16.85
CA ILE A 19 -2.45 4.15 -17.49
C ILE A 19 -2.19 2.74 -18.01
N LYS A 20 -1.90 2.64 -19.29
CA LYS A 20 -1.54 1.38 -19.96
C LYS A 20 -0.13 0.97 -19.52
N VAL A 21 -0.01 -0.15 -18.81
CA VAL A 21 1.28 -0.71 -18.34
C VAL A 21 1.78 -1.85 -19.22
N GLU A 22 0.88 -2.55 -19.92
CA GLU A 22 1.18 -3.58 -20.93
C GLU A 22 0.23 -3.43 -22.12
N SER A 23 0.43 -4.22 -23.20
CA SER A 23 -0.42 -4.15 -24.39
C SER A 23 -1.92 -4.26 -24.07
N ASN A 24 -2.27 -5.10 -23.10
CA ASN A 24 -3.65 -5.42 -22.74
C ASN A 24 -3.95 -5.15 -21.25
N VAL A 25 -3.12 -4.35 -20.54
CA VAL A 25 -3.32 -4.08 -19.11
C VAL A 25 -3.26 -2.58 -18.86
N ARG A 26 -4.34 -2.04 -18.31
CA ARG A 26 -4.44 -0.65 -17.85
C ARG A 26 -4.71 -0.66 -16.35
N LEU A 27 -4.02 0.20 -15.62
CA LEU A 27 -4.23 0.40 -14.20
C LEU A 27 -4.95 1.72 -13.96
N HIS A 28 -5.87 1.69 -13.03
CA HIS A 28 -6.58 2.86 -12.56
C HIS A 28 -5.68 3.66 -11.61
N ILE A 29 -5.65 4.97 -11.84
CA ILE A 29 -4.85 5.92 -11.08
C ILE A 29 -5.77 7.04 -10.60
N THR A 30 -5.72 7.36 -9.33
CA THR A 30 -6.26 8.60 -8.79
C THR A 30 -5.11 9.59 -8.67
N ASP A 31 -5.16 10.71 -9.41
CA ASP A 31 -4.12 11.74 -9.43
C ASP A 31 -4.75 13.09 -9.13
N ALA A 32 -4.37 13.72 -8.01
CA ALA A 32 -5.00 14.94 -7.53
C ALA A 32 -4.00 15.83 -6.77
N GLY A 33 -4.30 17.14 -6.78
CA GLY A 33 -3.46 18.15 -6.15
C GLY A 33 -2.20 18.44 -6.95
N ASP A 34 -1.38 19.35 -6.42
CA ASP A 34 -0.15 19.84 -7.02
C ASP A 34 1.01 19.76 -6.02
N GLY A 35 2.25 19.92 -6.50
CA GLY A 35 3.44 19.94 -5.67
C GLY A 35 4.17 18.59 -5.63
N ARG A 36 4.90 18.34 -4.52
CA ARG A 36 5.72 17.12 -4.40
C ARG A 36 4.85 15.86 -4.45
N PRO A 37 5.18 14.86 -5.30
CA PRO A 37 4.38 13.67 -5.43
C PRO A 37 4.45 12.75 -4.19
N VAL A 38 3.28 12.30 -3.73
CA VAL A 38 3.12 11.20 -2.77
C VAL A 38 2.37 10.08 -3.47
N VAL A 39 3.04 8.96 -3.70
CA VAL A 39 2.49 7.79 -4.39
C VAL A 39 2.03 6.77 -3.37
N LEU A 40 0.77 6.38 -3.44
CA LEU A 40 0.12 5.48 -2.48
C LEU A 40 -0.13 4.11 -3.13
N ILE A 41 0.40 3.04 -2.52
CA ILE A 41 0.21 1.66 -2.97
C ILE A 41 -0.56 0.89 -1.90
N HIS A 42 -1.73 0.41 -2.28
CA HIS A 42 -2.63 -0.33 -1.38
C HIS A 42 -2.15 -1.74 -1.02
N GLY A 43 -2.74 -2.30 0.04
CA GLY A 43 -2.54 -3.68 0.46
C GLY A 43 -3.55 -4.67 -0.15
N TRP A 44 -3.32 -5.96 0.08
CA TRP A 44 -4.24 -7.04 -0.24
C TRP A 44 -5.47 -7.02 0.69
N PRO A 45 -6.68 -7.26 0.22
CA PRO A 45 -7.14 -7.29 -1.17
C PRO A 45 -7.88 -5.98 -1.56
N LEU A 46 -7.38 -4.83 -1.13
CA LEU A 46 -7.98 -3.50 -1.24
C LEU A 46 -7.72 -2.85 -2.62
N SER A 47 -8.03 -1.56 -2.75
CA SER A 47 -7.65 -0.68 -3.85
C SER A 47 -7.15 0.66 -3.29
N ASP A 48 -6.71 1.59 -4.15
CA ASP A 48 -6.31 2.94 -3.75
C ASP A 48 -7.41 3.71 -3.04
N GLU A 49 -8.68 3.35 -3.24
CA GLU A 49 -9.83 3.95 -2.57
C GLU A 49 -9.73 3.88 -1.03
N MET A 50 -8.99 2.90 -0.48
CA MET A 50 -8.76 2.78 0.96
C MET A 50 -8.09 4.02 1.60
N PHE A 51 -7.41 4.85 0.81
CA PHE A 51 -6.69 6.02 1.26
C PHE A 51 -7.52 7.33 1.23
N GLU A 52 -8.84 7.26 1.18
CA GLU A 52 -9.74 8.42 1.08
C GLU A 52 -9.38 9.55 2.06
N TYR A 53 -9.12 9.21 3.32
CA TYR A 53 -8.76 10.20 4.35
C TYR A 53 -7.33 10.74 4.23
N GLN A 54 -6.46 10.03 3.51
CA GLN A 54 -5.08 10.44 3.24
C GLN A 54 -5.01 11.38 2.05
N TYR A 55 -5.84 11.17 1.02
CA TYR A 55 -5.94 12.07 -0.13
C TYR A 55 -6.22 13.50 0.32
N ASN A 56 -7.29 13.71 1.06
CA ASN A 56 -7.70 15.04 1.51
C ASN A 56 -6.60 15.71 2.35
N ALA A 57 -6.06 15.00 3.34
CA ALA A 57 -5.05 15.55 4.24
C ALA A 57 -3.75 15.94 3.54
N LEU A 58 -3.32 15.17 2.54
CA LEU A 58 -2.10 15.46 1.77
C LEU A 58 -2.32 16.62 0.79
N ILE A 59 -3.45 16.63 0.08
CA ILE A 59 -3.78 17.69 -0.88
C ILE A 59 -3.90 19.05 -0.18
N GLU A 60 -4.56 19.11 0.98
CA GLU A 60 -4.65 20.32 1.81
C GLU A 60 -3.29 20.87 2.24
N LYS A 61 -2.26 20.02 2.26
CA LYS A 61 -0.87 20.40 2.58
C LYS A 61 0.01 20.67 1.37
N GLY A 62 -0.60 20.72 0.17
CA GLY A 62 0.09 21.08 -1.07
C GLY A 62 0.91 19.94 -1.66
N PHE A 63 0.50 18.69 -1.49
CA PHE A 63 1.10 17.54 -2.17
C PHE A 63 0.25 17.14 -3.38
N ARG A 64 0.89 16.69 -4.44
CA ARG A 64 0.25 15.89 -5.48
C ARG A 64 0.15 14.45 -4.99
N VAL A 65 -1.04 13.88 -4.94
CA VAL A 65 -1.27 12.53 -4.44
C VAL A 65 -1.66 11.62 -5.59
N ILE A 66 -0.93 10.52 -5.73
CA ILE A 66 -1.11 9.54 -6.80
C ILE A 66 -1.39 8.18 -6.17
N GLY A 67 -2.65 7.77 -6.16
CA GLY A 67 -3.05 6.43 -5.76
C GLY A 67 -2.99 5.48 -6.94
N ILE A 68 -2.33 4.35 -6.77
CA ILE A 68 -2.24 3.32 -7.79
C ILE A 68 -3.06 2.12 -7.36
N THR A 69 -4.13 1.80 -8.10
CA THR A 69 -4.81 0.51 -7.98
C THR A 69 -4.02 -0.54 -8.74
N LEU A 70 -3.47 -1.53 -8.02
CA LEU A 70 -2.69 -2.63 -8.61
C LEU A 70 -3.53 -3.48 -9.57
N ARG A 71 -2.89 -4.14 -10.55
CA ARG A 71 -3.55 -5.13 -11.43
C ARG A 71 -4.32 -6.16 -10.61
N GLY A 72 -5.50 -6.53 -11.05
CA GLY A 72 -6.36 -7.52 -10.37
C GLY A 72 -7.30 -6.94 -9.32
N PHE A 73 -7.13 -5.65 -8.95
CA PHE A 73 -7.88 -5.01 -7.87
C PHE A 73 -8.72 -3.82 -8.37
N GLY A 74 -9.74 -3.46 -7.58
CA GLY A 74 -10.57 -2.29 -7.82
C GLY A 74 -10.99 -2.11 -9.28
N LYS A 75 -10.73 -0.93 -9.81
CA LYS A 75 -11.06 -0.52 -11.19
C LYS A 75 -9.99 -0.91 -12.23
N SER A 76 -8.82 -1.40 -11.79
CA SER A 76 -7.76 -1.85 -12.70
C SER A 76 -8.13 -3.12 -13.46
N ASP A 77 -7.53 -3.32 -14.64
CA ASP A 77 -7.67 -4.56 -15.41
C ASP A 77 -7.22 -5.78 -14.59
N LYS A 78 -7.87 -6.91 -14.81
CA LYS A 78 -7.71 -8.16 -14.04
C LYS A 78 -7.22 -9.30 -14.95
N PRO A 79 -6.00 -9.20 -15.53
CA PRO A 79 -5.50 -10.21 -16.46
C PRO A 79 -5.27 -11.55 -15.75
N TYR A 80 -5.37 -12.64 -16.52
CA TYR A 80 -4.76 -13.91 -16.13
C TYR A 80 -3.27 -13.83 -16.41
N GLY A 81 -2.43 -14.20 -15.44
CA GLY A 81 -0.99 -14.13 -15.58
C GLY A 81 -0.27 -14.03 -14.22
N GLU A 82 0.91 -13.46 -14.22
CA GLU A 82 1.73 -13.33 -13.03
C GLU A 82 1.35 -12.11 -12.18
N TYR A 83 1.43 -12.30 -10.85
CA TYR A 83 1.13 -11.30 -9.83
C TYR A 83 2.26 -11.24 -8.78
N ASN A 84 3.49 -11.55 -9.18
CA ASN A 84 4.66 -11.43 -8.31
C ASN A 84 5.06 -9.96 -8.11
N TYR A 85 5.93 -9.70 -7.13
CA TYR A 85 6.33 -8.33 -6.80
C TYR A 85 7.17 -7.66 -7.88
N ASP A 86 7.86 -8.43 -8.74
CA ASP A 86 8.61 -7.87 -9.86
C ASP A 86 7.67 -7.25 -10.90
N ILE A 87 6.56 -7.92 -11.20
CA ILE A 87 5.53 -7.40 -12.11
C ILE A 87 4.88 -6.15 -11.54
N HIS A 88 4.50 -6.17 -10.25
CA HIS A 88 3.92 -4.99 -9.61
C HIS A 88 4.92 -3.81 -9.56
N ALA A 89 6.19 -4.06 -9.26
CA ALA A 89 7.23 -3.02 -9.27
C ALA A 89 7.45 -2.45 -10.69
N LEU A 90 7.41 -3.31 -11.71
CA LEU A 90 7.49 -2.87 -13.12
C LEU A 90 6.29 -2.01 -13.52
N ASP A 91 5.08 -2.37 -13.09
CA ASP A 91 3.89 -1.57 -13.33
C ASP A 91 4.02 -0.18 -12.71
N ILE A 92 4.43 -0.10 -11.44
CA ILE A 92 4.69 1.17 -10.75
C ILE A 92 5.71 2.00 -11.54
N ARG A 93 6.83 1.41 -11.94
CA ARG A 93 7.86 2.11 -12.74
C ARG A 93 7.29 2.69 -14.02
N ARG A 94 6.48 1.91 -14.77
CA ARG A 94 5.84 2.35 -16.01
C ARG A 94 4.89 3.53 -15.78
N ILE A 95 4.14 3.51 -14.68
CA ILE A 95 3.25 4.59 -14.29
C ILE A 95 4.04 5.85 -13.97
N LEU A 96 5.03 5.76 -13.08
CA LEU A 96 5.84 6.90 -12.67
C LEU A 96 6.58 7.52 -13.86
N SER A 97 7.12 6.69 -14.76
CA SER A 97 7.78 7.17 -15.99
C SER A 97 6.79 7.89 -16.91
N LYS A 98 5.56 7.39 -17.08
CA LYS A 98 4.54 8.02 -17.92
C LYS A 98 3.99 9.33 -17.37
N LEU A 99 3.93 9.45 -16.05
CA LEU A 99 3.55 10.67 -15.35
C LEU A 99 4.74 11.63 -15.13
N GLU A 100 5.92 11.26 -15.62
CA GLU A 100 7.17 12.01 -15.47
C GLU A 100 7.49 12.33 -14.00
N ILE A 101 7.17 11.38 -13.11
CA ILE A 101 7.36 11.55 -11.67
C ILE A 101 8.83 11.37 -11.30
N THR A 102 9.34 12.36 -10.59
CA THR A 102 10.65 12.35 -9.94
C THR A 102 10.50 12.85 -8.50
N ASP A 103 11.46 12.56 -7.62
CA ASP A 103 11.47 13.02 -6.22
C ASP A 103 10.19 12.65 -5.41
N ALA A 104 9.55 11.54 -5.75
CA ALA A 104 8.34 11.12 -5.05
C ALA A 104 8.62 10.53 -3.67
N VAL A 105 7.63 10.63 -2.79
CA VAL A 105 7.50 9.78 -1.61
C VAL A 105 6.65 8.58 -1.98
N LEU A 106 7.19 7.36 -1.92
CA LEU A 106 6.44 6.14 -2.15
C LEU A 106 5.95 5.58 -0.81
N ALA A 107 4.65 5.56 -0.61
CA ALA A 107 4.02 5.00 0.58
C ALA A 107 3.30 3.69 0.23
N GLY A 108 3.76 2.57 0.80
CA GLY A 108 3.16 1.26 0.56
C GLY A 108 2.58 0.64 1.81
N PHE A 109 1.31 0.22 1.74
CA PHE A 109 0.61 -0.43 2.83
C PHE A 109 0.62 -1.96 2.66
N SER A 110 0.99 -2.69 3.73
CA SER A 110 0.89 -4.16 3.79
C SER A 110 1.63 -4.83 2.62
N MET A 111 0.94 -5.57 1.74
CA MET A 111 1.48 -6.09 0.48
C MET A 111 2.08 -4.96 -0.38
N GLY A 112 1.43 -3.80 -0.44
CA GLY A 112 1.96 -2.62 -1.15
C GLY A 112 3.29 -2.14 -0.56
N GLY A 113 3.52 -2.31 0.75
CA GLY A 113 4.81 -2.05 1.39
C GLY A 113 5.90 -3.02 0.95
N ALA A 114 5.58 -4.29 0.82
CA ALA A 114 6.51 -5.30 0.28
C ALA A 114 6.85 -5.01 -1.20
N ILE A 115 5.85 -4.63 -1.99
CA ILE A 115 6.05 -4.20 -3.39
C ILE A 115 6.91 -2.93 -3.46
N ALA A 116 6.69 -1.97 -2.57
CA ALA A 116 7.47 -0.73 -2.49
C ALA A 116 8.95 -0.99 -2.13
N ILE A 117 9.24 -1.97 -1.26
CA ILE A 117 10.61 -2.44 -0.99
C ILE A 117 11.25 -3.02 -2.26
N ARG A 118 10.54 -3.91 -2.96
CA ARG A 118 11.04 -4.48 -4.23
C ARG A 118 11.29 -3.37 -5.25
N PHE A 119 10.35 -2.43 -5.40
CA PHE A 119 10.52 -1.29 -6.28
C PHE A 119 11.75 -0.46 -5.91
N ALA A 120 11.87 -0.02 -4.66
CA ALA A 120 12.97 0.83 -4.20
C ALA A 120 14.34 0.14 -4.33
N SER A 121 14.41 -1.19 -4.15
CA SER A 121 15.65 -1.96 -4.35
C SER A 121 16.13 -1.99 -5.80
N LEU A 122 15.27 -1.67 -6.78
CA LEU A 122 15.52 -1.70 -8.22
C LEU A 122 15.57 -0.30 -8.86
N ASP A 123 14.97 0.72 -8.22
CA ASP A 123 14.78 2.05 -8.82
C ASP A 123 16.05 2.93 -8.75
N SER A 124 16.97 2.65 -7.85
CA SER A 124 18.21 3.43 -7.65
C SER A 124 17.97 4.93 -7.45
N GLY A 125 16.78 5.33 -6.94
CA GLY A 125 16.43 6.73 -6.66
C GLY A 125 16.01 7.56 -7.88
N SER A 126 15.71 6.94 -9.02
CA SER A 126 15.34 7.65 -10.25
C SER A 126 13.97 8.33 -10.16
N HIS A 127 13.01 7.72 -9.48
CA HIS A 127 11.64 8.21 -9.35
C HIS A 127 11.29 8.57 -7.91
N VAL A 128 11.86 7.84 -6.95
CA VAL A 128 11.48 7.89 -5.54
C VAL A 128 12.67 8.31 -4.70
N SER A 129 12.50 9.34 -3.90
CA SER A 129 13.53 9.86 -2.98
C SER A 129 13.28 9.53 -1.51
N LYS A 130 12.07 9.07 -1.15
CA LYS A 130 11.71 8.65 0.20
C LYS A 130 10.74 7.47 0.17
N LEU A 131 10.81 6.61 1.18
CA LEU A 131 9.98 5.42 1.31
C LEU A 131 9.22 5.42 2.64
N ALA A 132 7.89 5.26 2.58
CA ALA A 132 7.05 5.06 3.75
C ALA A 132 6.47 3.64 3.73
N LEU A 133 6.84 2.83 4.70
CA LEU A 133 6.39 1.44 4.86
C LEU A 133 5.31 1.40 5.93
N VAL A 134 4.08 1.08 5.55
CA VAL A 134 2.90 1.16 6.40
C VAL A 134 2.36 -0.24 6.68
N GLY A 135 2.49 -0.75 7.90
CA GLY A 135 2.09 -2.12 8.24
C GLY A 135 2.60 -3.15 7.24
N ALA A 136 3.83 -2.97 6.73
CA ALA A 136 4.31 -3.69 5.55
C ALA A 136 4.50 -5.18 5.79
N ALA A 137 4.05 -6.00 4.84
CA ALA A 137 4.19 -7.46 4.85
C ALA A 137 5.61 -7.90 4.40
N ALA A 138 6.62 -7.34 5.05
CA ALA A 138 8.03 -7.47 4.68
C ALA A 138 8.94 -7.55 5.93
N PRO A 139 10.16 -8.08 5.79
CA PRO A 139 10.83 -8.57 4.57
C PRO A 139 10.35 -9.94 4.08
N SER A 140 9.64 -10.69 4.89
CA SER A 140 8.92 -11.91 4.51
C SER A 140 7.66 -12.02 5.34
N TRP A 141 6.51 -12.23 4.69
CA TRP A 141 5.25 -12.37 5.39
C TRP A 141 5.09 -13.76 6.05
N THR A 142 5.88 -14.72 5.62
CA THR A 142 5.87 -16.07 6.17
C THR A 142 7.21 -16.46 6.79
N GLN A 143 7.14 -17.39 7.73
CA GLN A 143 8.31 -18.00 8.36
C GLN A 143 9.23 -18.67 7.34
N ARG A 144 10.53 -18.53 7.57
CA ARG A 144 11.60 -19.11 6.74
C ARG A 144 12.77 -19.55 7.59
N LYS A 145 13.70 -20.30 6.99
CA LYS A 145 14.97 -20.63 7.65
C LYS A 145 15.67 -19.33 8.10
N GLY A 146 15.95 -19.23 9.39
CA GLY A 146 16.56 -18.03 9.99
C GLY A 146 15.65 -16.80 10.07
N PHE A 147 14.32 -17.00 9.90
CA PHE A 147 13.31 -15.95 10.00
C PHE A 147 12.01 -16.56 10.57
N PRO A 148 11.88 -16.69 11.91
CA PRO A 148 10.77 -17.38 12.55
C PRO A 148 9.52 -16.48 12.74
N TYR A 149 9.48 -15.31 12.15
CA TYR A 149 8.45 -14.30 12.40
C TYR A 149 7.19 -14.51 11.55
N ASN A 150 6.08 -14.03 12.06
CA ASN A 150 4.75 -14.07 11.48
C ASN A 150 4.22 -15.51 11.30
N LEU A 151 3.51 -15.84 10.23
CA LEU A 151 2.78 -17.11 10.10
C LEU A 151 3.52 -18.15 9.25
N PRO A 152 3.24 -19.46 9.46
CA PRO A 152 3.80 -20.50 8.61
C PRO A 152 3.17 -20.48 7.20
N LYS A 153 3.91 -20.97 6.19
CA LYS A 153 3.41 -21.05 4.81
C LYS A 153 2.10 -21.83 4.67
N SER A 154 1.92 -22.90 5.46
CA SER A 154 0.69 -23.71 5.45
C SER A 154 -0.56 -22.90 5.82
N ALA A 155 -0.45 -21.91 6.70
CA ALA A 155 -1.57 -21.04 7.00
C ALA A 155 -2.00 -20.21 5.79
N VAL A 156 -1.05 -19.81 4.94
CA VAL A 156 -1.35 -19.10 3.68
C VAL A 156 -1.96 -20.04 2.65
N ASP A 157 -1.55 -21.33 2.60
CA ASP A 157 -2.17 -22.33 1.76
C ASP A 157 -3.66 -22.52 2.09
N ASP A 158 -4.02 -22.47 3.38
CA ASP A 158 -5.41 -22.52 3.83
C ASP A 158 -6.19 -21.27 3.39
N LEU A 159 -5.58 -20.07 3.44
CA LEU A 159 -6.21 -18.85 2.91
C LEU A 159 -6.44 -18.94 1.38
N ILE A 160 -5.47 -19.45 0.63
CA ILE A 160 -5.61 -19.67 -0.83
C ILE A 160 -6.74 -20.64 -1.12
N LYS A 161 -6.82 -21.74 -0.39
CA LYS A 161 -7.91 -22.69 -0.51
C LYS A 161 -9.26 -22.05 -0.22
N LEU A 162 -9.36 -21.30 0.89
CA LEU A 162 -10.59 -20.60 1.28
C LEU A 162 -10.98 -19.53 0.26
N ASN A 163 -10.01 -18.84 -0.38
CA ASN A 163 -10.29 -17.89 -1.46
C ASN A 163 -11.04 -18.52 -2.65
N TYR A 164 -10.77 -19.79 -2.96
CA TYR A 164 -11.44 -20.48 -4.06
C TYR A 164 -12.74 -21.19 -3.64
N THR A 165 -12.88 -21.51 -2.36
CA THR A 165 -14.06 -22.27 -1.87
C THR A 165 -15.13 -21.40 -1.23
N ASP A 166 -14.73 -20.32 -0.51
CA ASP A 166 -15.63 -19.39 0.17
C ASP A 166 -14.91 -18.05 0.41
N ARG A 167 -14.73 -17.26 -0.65
CA ARG A 167 -14.06 -15.96 -0.56
C ARG A 167 -14.79 -14.96 0.37
N PRO A 168 -16.11 -14.87 0.39
CA PRO A 168 -16.80 -14.01 1.36
C PRO A 168 -16.43 -14.32 2.82
N LYS A 169 -16.33 -15.60 3.17
CA LYS A 169 -15.88 -16.03 4.51
C LYS A 169 -14.42 -15.64 4.78
N LEU A 170 -13.53 -15.81 3.79
CA LEU A 170 -12.15 -15.37 3.89
C LEU A 170 -12.07 -13.87 4.22
N LEU A 171 -12.81 -13.04 3.49
CA LEU A 171 -12.82 -11.59 3.68
C LEU A 171 -13.43 -11.20 5.02
N SER A 172 -14.49 -11.86 5.45
CA SER A 172 -15.09 -11.66 6.78
C SER A 172 -14.11 -12.02 7.90
N ASN A 173 -13.37 -13.11 7.77
CA ASN A 173 -12.34 -13.48 8.75
C ASN A 173 -11.18 -12.47 8.78
N PHE A 174 -10.76 -11.97 7.61
CA PHE A 174 -9.74 -10.94 7.49
C PHE A 174 -10.18 -9.65 8.18
N ALA A 175 -11.42 -9.21 7.98
CA ALA A 175 -11.96 -8.00 8.60
C ALA A 175 -11.88 -8.03 10.14
N LYS A 176 -12.08 -9.19 10.78
CA LYS A 176 -12.03 -9.34 12.25
C LYS A 176 -10.65 -9.09 12.85
N ILE A 177 -9.58 -9.29 12.08
CA ILE A 177 -8.20 -9.12 12.52
C ILE A 177 -7.52 -7.89 11.93
N PHE A 178 -8.25 -7.12 11.08
CA PHE A 178 -7.70 -5.97 10.37
C PHE A 178 -7.40 -4.79 11.29
N SER A 179 -8.13 -4.66 12.38
CA SER A 179 -7.94 -3.61 13.39
C SER A 179 -7.45 -4.19 14.72
N ALA A 180 -7.06 -3.34 15.66
CA ALA A 180 -6.63 -3.74 16.99
C ALA A 180 -7.69 -4.57 17.71
N THR A 181 -8.96 -4.16 17.58
CA THR A 181 -10.15 -4.88 18.06
C THR A 181 -11.21 -4.91 16.95
N GLU A 182 -12.17 -5.84 17.06
CA GLU A 182 -13.28 -5.93 16.08
C GLU A 182 -14.17 -4.67 16.07
N THR A 183 -14.11 -3.86 17.10
CA THR A 183 -14.91 -2.63 17.26
C THR A 183 -14.11 -1.33 17.06
N SER A 184 -12.84 -1.41 16.68
CA SER A 184 -12.01 -0.22 16.45
C SER A 184 -12.49 0.62 15.27
N LEU A 185 -13.10 -0.02 14.27
CA LEU A 185 -13.74 0.64 13.13
C LEU A 185 -15.26 0.50 13.24
N ASN A 186 -16.00 1.55 12.90
CA ASN A 186 -17.46 1.48 12.87
C ASN A 186 -17.98 0.63 11.69
N ASP A 187 -19.24 0.23 11.74
CA ASP A 187 -19.87 -0.64 10.73
C ASP A 187 -19.86 -0.03 9.33
N GLY A 188 -19.95 1.29 9.21
CA GLY A 188 -19.91 2.00 7.93
C GLY A 188 -18.55 1.83 7.25
N ILE A 189 -17.46 2.09 7.98
CA ILE A 189 -16.08 1.89 7.47
C ILE A 189 -15.83 0.42 7.15
N SER A 190 -16.26 -0.49 8.03
CA SER A 190 -16.11 -1.93 7.82
C SER A 190 -16.84 -2.42 6.56
N SER A 191 -18.06 -1.94 6.34
CA SER A 191 -18.85 -2.26 5.14
C SER A 191 -18.23 -1.69 3.87
N TRP A 192 -17.74 -0.44 3.91
CA TRP A 192 -17.05 0.21 2.81
C TRP A 192 -15.79 -0.56 2.42
N LEU A 193 -14.92 -0.90 3.37
CA LEU A 193 -13.71 -1.69 3.12
C LEU A 193 -14.04 -3.08 2.54
N ASN A 194 -15.09 -3.74 3.05
CA ASN A 194 -15.54 -5.02 2.51
C ASN A 194 -15.99 -4.89 1.04
N GLY A 195 -16.68 -3.81 0.69
CA GLY A 195 -17.05 -3.50 -0.69
C GLY A 195 -15.83 -3.37 -1.60
N ILE A 196 -14.78 -2.66 -1.16
CA ILE A 196 -13.51 -2.55 -1.87
C ILE A 196 -12.88 -3.94 -2.06
N CYS A 197 -12.78 -4.74 -1.01
CA CYS A 197 -12.21 -6.08 -1.07
C CYS A 197 -12.95 -7.01 -2.05
N LEU A 198 -14.28 -6.93 -2.10
CA LEU A 198 -15.11 -7.74 -3.00
C LEU A 198 -14.91 -7.38 -4.47
N SER A 199 -14.48 -6.16 -4.79
CA SER A 199 -14.20 -5.72 -6.17
C SER A 199 -12.97 -6.38 -6.79
N ALA A 200 -12.08 -6.96 -5.98
CA ALA A 200 -10.88 -7.64 -6.45
C ALA A 200 -11.21 -8.94 -7.19
N SER A 201 -10.37 -9.33 -8.16
CA SER A 201 -10.44 -10.64 -8.83
C SER A 201 -10.08 -11.76 -7.85
N SER A 202 -10.87 -12.84 -7.81
CA SER A 202 -10.54 -14.03 -6.99
C SER A 202 -9.24 -14.69 -7.44
N TYR A 203 -8.95 -14.67 -8.74
CA TYR A 203 -7.68 -15.16 -9.28
C TYR A 203 -6.51 -14.29 -8.80
N ALA A 204 -6.59 -12.98 -8.96
CA ALA A 204 -5.55 -12.06 -8.54
C ALA A 204 -5.30 -12.13 -7.02
N THR A 205 -6.36 -12.20 -6.22
CA THR A 205 -6.21 -12.33 -4.75
C THR A 205 -5.48 -13.62 -4.36
N ALA A 206 -5.75 -14.75 -5.03
CA ALA A 206 -5.03 -16.00 -4.78
C ALA A 206 -3.56 -15.91 -5.22
N GLN A 207 -3.28 -15.34 -6.41
CA GLN A 207 -1.91 -15.18 -6.91
C GLN A 207 -1.07 -14.25 -6.00
N CYS A 208 -1.67 -13.18 -5.50
CA CYS A 208 -1.02 -12.30 -4.54
C CYS A 208 -0.77 -12.97 -3.17
N LEU A 209 -1.66 -13.86 -2.72
CA LEU A 209 -1.39 -14.69 -1.53
C LEU A 209 -0.20 -15.63 -1.76
N ILE A 210 -0.07 -16.21 -2.96
CA ILE A 210 1.11 -17.00 -3.34
C ILE A 210 2.38 -16.14 -3.29
N ALA A 211 2.33 -14.93 -3.86
CA ALA A 211 3.46 -13.98 -3.80
C ALA A 211 3.82 -13.61 -2.36
N LEU A 212 2.83 -13.30 -1.50
CA LEU A 212 3.01 -13.04 -0.07
C LEU A 212 3.64 -14.25 0.67
N ARG A 213 3.20 -15.47 0.33
CA ARG A 213 3.73 -16.71 0.92
C ARG A 213 5.19 -16.96 0.53
N ASP A 214 5.56 -16.69 -0.72
CA ASP A 214 6.80 -17.20 -1.30
C ASP A 214 7.91 -16.16 -1.45
N THR A 215 7.60 -14.86 -1.44
CA THR A 215 8.61 -13.82 -1.62
C THR A 215 9.44 -13.59 -0.35
N ASP A 216 10.74 -13.46 -0.55
CA ASP A 216 11.73 -13.13 0.48
C ASP A 216 12.52 -11.88 0.05
N LEU A 217 12.28 -10.78 0.74
CA LEU A 217 12.88 -9.48 0.45
C LEU A 217 14.03 -9.13 1.40
N ARG A 218 14.52 -10.07 2.21
CA ARG A 218 15.61 -9.79 3.16
C ARG A 218 16.87 -9.25 2.47
N SER A 219 17.18 -9.75 1.27
CA SER A 219 18.31 -9.27 0.47
C SER A 219 18.08 -7.91 -0.21
N ASP A 220 16.83 -7.45 -0.28
CA ASP A 220 16.49 -6.16 -0.90
C ASP A 220 16.63 -5.00 0.10
N LEU A 221 16.47 -5.25 1.41
CA LEU A 221 16.51 -4.21 2.43
C LEU A 221 17.82 -3.41 2.40
N ALA A 222 18.97 -4.08 2.30
CA ALA A 222 20.28 -3.45 2.29
C ALA A 222 20.56 -2.60 1.03
N LYS A 223 19.76 -2.78 -0.03
CA LYS A 223 19.86 -1.99 -1.27
C LYS A 223 19.14 -0.65 -1.16
N ILE A 224 18.27 -0.47 -0.16
CA ILE A 224 17.50 0.75 0.04
C ILE A 224 18.37 1.77 0.76
N GLN A 225 18.75 2.84 0.06
CA GLN A 225 19.61 3.90 0.59
C GLN A 225 18.83 5.20 0.89
N ILE A 226 17.61 5.33 0.35
CA ILE A 226 16.76 6.50 0.55
C ILE A 226 16.19 6.53 1.97
N PRO A 227 15.91 7.73 2.53
CA PRO A 227 15.26 7.87 3.83
C PRO A 227 13.96 7.06 3.87
N THR A 228 13.81 6.26 4.93
CA THR A 228 12.67 5.36 5.08
C THR A 228 12.00 5.53 6.45
N VAL A 229 10.68 5.74 6.46
CA VAL A 229 9.86 5.66 7.67
C VAL A 229 9.07 4.34 7.68
N ILE A 230 9.05 3.67 8.83
CA ILE A 230 8.30 2.44 9.05
C ILE A 230 7.19 2.76 10.05
N MET A 231 5.94 2.87 9.59
CA MET A 231 4.76 3.13 10.42
C MET A 231 4.05 1.81 10.67
N HIS A 232 3.92 1.40 11.93
CA HIS A 232 3.41 0.07 12.25
C HIS A 232 2.55 0.07 13.52
N GLY A 233 1.43 -0.65 13.47
CA GLY A 233 0.55 -0.83 14.63
C GLY A 233 1.11 -1.85 15.61
N ASN A 234 1.16 -1.49 16.90
CA ASN A 234 1.66 -2.39 17.93
C ASN A 234 0.74 -3.61 18.17
N LYS A 235 -0.53 -3.50 17.76
CA LYS A 235 -1.55 -4.55 17.90
C LYS A 235 -1.87 -5.23 16.56
N ASP A 236 -0.99 -5.11 15.57
CA ASP A 236 -1.17 -5.71 14.24
C ASP A 236 -1.10 -7.24 14.32
N LYS A 237 -2.21 -7.89 13.95
CA LYS A 237 -2.38 -9.36 13.96
C LYS A 237 -2.12 -10.00 12.58
N ILE A 238 -1.91 -9.17 11.54
CA ILE A 238 -1.67 -9.60 10.16
C ILE A 238 -0.18 -9.54 9.83
N CYS A 239 0.45 -8.42 10.17
CA CYS A 239 1.87 -8.21 10.06
C CYS A 239 2.40 -7.88 11.47
N SER A 240 3.00 -8.86 12.15
CA SER A 240 3.48 -8.64 13.53
C SER A 240 4.49 -7.49 13.59
N PHE A 241 4.56 -6.80 14.74
CA PHE A 241 5.49 -5.69 14.94
C PHE A 241 6.96 -6.10 14.74
N ASP A 242 7.28 -7.39 14.95
CA ASP A 242 8.60 -7.94 14.63
C ASP A 242 9.02 -7.64 13.18
N LEU A 243 8.07 -7.62 12.23
CA LEU A 243 8.38 -7.30 10.84
C LEU A 243 8.91 -5.87 10.69
N ALA A 244 8.36 -4.92 11.46
CA ALA A 244 8.87 -3.54 11.48
C ALA A 244 10.31 -3.49 12.02
N GLU A 245 10.60 -4.24 13.08
CA GLU A 245 11.95 -4.34 13.64
C GLU A 245 12.94 -4.96 12.65
N GLN A 246 12.52 -6.00 11.92
CA GLN A 246 13.34 -6.64 10.90
C GLN A 246 13.61 -5.70 9.70
N MET A 247 12.62 -4.92 9.26
CA MET A 247 12.82 -3.89 8.24
C MET A 247 13.77 -2.80 8.74
N LYS A 248 13.61 -2.33 9.97
CA LYS A 248 14.51 -1.34 10.59
C LYS A 248 15.95 -1.86 10.69
N ALA A 249 16.13 -3.11 11.04
CA ALA A 249 17.46 -3.72 11.12
C ALA A 249 18.13 -3.87 9.74
N GLY A 250 17.35 -4.07 8.67
CA GLY A 250 17.84 -4.28 7.31
C GLY A 250 18.01 -3.00 6.49
N ILE A 251 17.30 -1.91 6.80
CA ILE A 251 17.38 -0.62 6.07
C ILE A 251 18.13 0.39 6.93
N SER A 252 19.35 0.73 6.56
CA SER A 252 20.25 1.57 7.35
C SER A 252 19.69 2.96 7.62
N ASN A 253 19.10 3.61 6.60
CA ASN A 253 18.53 4.95 6.70
C ASN A 253 17.02 4.90 7.00
N SER A 254 16.65 4.23 8.11
CA SER A 254 15.24 4.09 8.49
C SER A 254 14.99 4.36 9.97
N TYR A 255 13.73 4.66 10.30
CA TYR A 255 13.25 4.72 11.67
C TYR A 255 11.80 4.22 11.76
N ILE A 256 11.41 3.75 12.96
CA ILE A 256 10.06 3.28 13.24
C ILE A 256 9.24 4.39 13.90
N VAL A 257 7.99 4.54 13.47
CA VAL A 257 6.93 5.29 14.16
C VAL A 257 5.87 4.27 14.59
N PRO A 258 5.83 3.90 15.87
CA PRO A 258 4.85 2.96 16.39
C PRO A 258 3.47 3.62 16.53
N PHE A 259 2.42 2.82 16.29
CA PHE A 259 1.02 3.18 16.51
C PHE A 259 0.47 2.28 17.62
N GLU A 260 0.53 2.79 18.86
CA GLU A 260 0.39 1.99 20.08
C GLU A 260 -1.01 1.41 20.24
N ASN A 261 -2.02 2.08 19.68
CA ASN A 261 -3.42 1.68 19.81
C ASN A 261 -3.98 0.98 18.58
N SER A 262 -3.23 0.94 17.49
CA SER A 262 -3.69 0.44 16.20
C SER A 262 -3.27 -1.00 15.93
N GLY A 263 -4.12 -1.70 15.17
CA GLY A 263 -3.82 -2.94 14.47
C GLY A 263 -3.24 -2.67 13.09
N HIS A 264 -3.65 -3.49 12.11
CA HIS A 264 -3.20 -3.36 10.71
C HIS A 264 -3.73 -2.09 10.04
N SER A 265 -4.91 -1.63 10.43
CA SER A 265 -5.59 -0.44 9.88
C SER A 265 -5.17 0.89 10.53
N LEU A 266 -3.90 1.04 10.90
CA LEU A 266 -3.38 2.23 11.62
C LEU A 266 -3.73 3.56 10.94
N PHE A 267 -3.86 3.60 9.62
CA PHE A 267 -4.24 4.78 8.84
C PHE A 267 -5.72 5.19 9.03
N LEU A 268 -6.56 4.30 9.58
CA LEU A 268 -7.96 4.55 9.94
C LEU A 268 -8.17 4.63 11.46
N GLU A 269 -7.44 3.85 12.25
CA GLU A 269 -7.59 3.81 13.70
C GLU A 269 -6.96 5.03 14.39
N GLU A 270 -5.80 5.48 13.93
CA GLU A 270 -5.11 6.68 14.42
C GLU A 270 -4.89 7.66 13.24
N THR A 271 -5.94 7.96 12.46
CA THR A 271 -5.90 8.73 11.22
C THR A 271 -5.17 10.06 11.36
N GLN A 272 -5.42 10.83 12.41
CA GLN A 272 -4.77 12.13 12.61
C GLN A 272 -3.26 12.00 12.80
N LYS A 273 -2.82 11.05 13.64
CA LYS A 273 -1.40 10.76 13.87
C LYS A 273 -0.75 10.26 12.60
N PHE A 274 -1.42 9.34 11.89
CA PHE A 274 -0.92 8.80 10.63
C PHE A 274 -0.70 9.89 9.58
N ASN A 275 -1.71 10.71 9.33
CA ASN A 275 -1.61 11.81 8.37
C ASN A 275 -0.52 12.81 8.76
N ALA A 276 -0.41 13.18 10.04
CA ALA A 276 0.62 14.09 10.53
C ALA A 276 2.05 13.55 10.31
N GLU A 277 2.29 12.28 10.62
CA GLU A 277 3.62 11.66 10.44
C GLU A 277 3.96 11.48 8.96
N LEU A 278 3.00 11.10 8.10
CA LEU A 278 3.21 10.99 6.66
C LEU A 278 3.53 12.36 6.03
N ILE A 279 2.74 13.38 6.36
CA ILE A 279 2.96 14.77 5.90
C ILE A 279 4.33 15.29 6.35
N LYS A 280 4.67 15.13 7.61
CA LYS A 280 5.97 15.53 8.18
C LYS A 280 7.14 14.83 7.47
N PHE A 281 7.01 13.54 7.20
CA PHE A 281 8.02 12.79 6.48
C PHE A 281 8.13 13.23 5.02
N ALA A 282 7.00 13.42 4.35
CA ALA A 282 6.95 13.86 2.96
C ALA A 282 7.52 15.29 2.77
N GLY A 283 7.25 16.20 3.70
CA GLY A 283 7.66 17.61 3.61
C GLY A 283 9.12 17.91 3.93
N LYS A 284 9.84 17.00 4.59
CA LYS A 284 11.28 17.15 4.88
C LYS A 284 12.14 16.93 3.59
#